data_9eca2b9a253480a471e9a023f7631fad
#
_entry.id   9eca2b9a253480a471e9a023f7631fad
#
_cell.length_a   1.000
_cell.length_b   1.000
_cell.length_c   1.000
_cell.angle_alpha   90.00
_cell.angle_beta   90.00
_cell.angle_gamma   90.00
#
_symmetry.space_group_name_H-M   'P 1'
#
loop_
_entity.id
_entity.type
_entity.pdbx_description
1 polymer ?
#
loop_
_entity_poly.entity_id
_entity_poly.type
_entity_poly.pdbx_seq_one_letter_code
_entity_poly.pdbx_strand_id
1 'polypeptide(L)'
;MGYLFHEVTQPEVSIGNMPVRSMVLNALQETFQMRYTMMKASLLVTLFVLFSLGAAGCAKKEQSMFTLQDEHYQQIMERQKAGINPESQAPVDLTQVMNDEDYEKLGDAHLQQGDFKTAKIQYEKVLQASPEQIPARYKLAVIYLEKGAPQDAYNQFHQILDYDLNFAPAYEGMGRALLKMERDQEAEQEFQAALLYDAEMWTSKNYLGIVADRRHDHKSAIHLYEVALQKKTDDPSILNNLGMAYYLDAQYEEAVRTFQYAIQVGGSNDKISNNLGLALTKLGHFDLAYEAYARGMDSAKAYNNLGVAFLEAGKFARASRCFEKAIEAQPTFYEKAKENLALSTRMLSKFPMVQQQTQIRRDPVCVSGAI
;
A
#
# COMPACT_ATOMS: atom_id res chain seq x y z
N MET A 1 -22.28 33.89 69.24
CA MET A 1 -23.60 33.31 68.97
C MET A 1 -23.41 32.10 68.14
N GLY A 2 -23.48 30.95 68.78
CA GLY A 2 -23.30 29.66 68.14
C GLY A 2 -24.62 29.16 67.53
N TYR A 3 -24.52 28.30 66.56
CA TYR A 3 -25.53 27.28 66.29
C TYR A 3 -24.85 25.97 65.98
N LEU A 4 -25.09 25.02 66.88
CA LEU A 4 -24.80 23.59 66.76
C LEU A 4 -25.72 23.00 65.70
N PHE A 5 -25.17 22.18 64.77
CA PHE A 5 -25.94 21.24 64.04
C PHE A 5 -25.69 19.83 64.57
N HIS A 6 -26.76 19.22 65.04
CA HIS A 6 -26.84 17.84 65.49
C HIS A 6 -26.53 16.86 64.37
N GLU A 7 -25.62 15.96 64.66
CA GLU A 7 -25.48 14.70 63.91
C GLU A 7 -26.71 13.81 64.15
N VAL A 8 -27.36 13.43 63.04
CA VAL A 8 -28.34 12.33 63.05
C VAL A 8 -27.62 11.08 62.58
N THR A 9 -27.27 10.23 63.55
CA THR A 9 -26.81 8.89 63.33
C THR A 9 -27.95 8.01 62.83
N GLN A 10 -27.87 7.48 61.61
CA GLN A 10 -28.70 6.37 61.16
C GLN A 10 -27.96 5.04 61.35
N PRO A 11 -28.66 3.94 61.65
CA PRO A 11 -28.03 2.67 61.99
C PRO A 11 -27.46 2.01 60.77
N GLU A 12 -26.25 1.48 60.90
CA GLU A 12 -25.60 0.58 59.92
C GLU A 12 -26.42 -0.71 59.79
N VAL A 13 -26.97 -0.96 58.62
CA VAL A 13 -27.42 -2.29 58.20
C VAL A 13 -26.24 -2.92 57.45
N SER A 14 -25.55 -3.81 58.12
CA SER A 14 -24.53 -4.67 57.56
C SER A 14 -25.19 -5.71 56.67
N ILE A 15 -25.18 -5.48 55.37
CA ILE A 15 -25.32 -6.53 54.34
C ILE A 15 -24.09 -6.35 53.44
N GLY A 16 -23.28 -7.41 53.30
CA GLY A 16 -22.04 -7.43 52.54
C GLY A 16 -22.21 -6.98 51.08
N ASN A 17 -22.08 -5.69 50.83
CA ASN A 17 -22.02 -5.13 49.50
C ASN A 17 -21.01 -3.97 49.52
N MET A 18 -20.01 -4.11 48.66
CA MET A 18 -19.19 -2.96 48.28
C MET A 18 -20.12 -1.81 47.82
N PRO A 19 -19.79 -0.56 48.19
CA PRO A 19 -20.62 0.58 47.82
C PRO A 19 -20.78 0.63 46.30
N VAL A 20 -22.02 0.82 45.83
CA VAL A 20 -22.40 0.85 44.41
C VAL A 20 -21.46 1.73 43.57
N ARG A 21 -20.88 2.75 44.18
CA ARG A 21 -19.90 3.64 43.56
C ARG A 21 -18.59 2.95 43.21
N SER A 22 -18.13 1.96 44.01
CA SER A 22 -16.93 1.18 43.69
C SER A 22 -17.19 0.13 42.64
N MET A 23 -18.41 -0.44 42.58
CA MET A 23 -18.81 -1.35 41.50
C MET A 23 -18.89 -0.63 40.14
N VAL A 24 -19.46 0.58 40.14
CA VAL A 24 -19.53 1.40 38.92
C VAL A 24 -18.15 1.86 38.48
N LEU A 25 -17.27 2.24 39.40
CA LEU A 25 -15.88 2.61 39.08
C LEU A 25 -15.07 1.40 38.56
N ASN A 26 -15.23 0.24 39.19
CA ASN A 26 -14.57 -0.97 38.71
C ASN A 26 -15.12 -1.42 37.34
N ALA A 27 -16.43 -1.36 37.13
CA ALA A 27 -17.04 -1.66 35.84
C ALA A 27 -16.62 -0.66 34.74
N LEU A 28 -16.47 0.62 35.07
CA LEU A 28 -15.94 1.64 34.17
C LEU A 28 -14.45 1.42 33.89
N GLN A 29 -13.68 1.02 34.88
CA GLN A 29 -12.25 0.74 34.73
C GLN A 29 -12.01 -0.54 33.93
N GLU A 30 -12.82 -1.58 34.10
CA GLU A 30 -12.80 -2.79 33.29
C GLU A 30 -13.24 -2.52 31.83
N THR A 31 -14.28 -1.69 31.64
CA THR A 31 -14.71 -1.29 30.29
C THR A 31 -13.67 -0.41 29.60
N PHE A 32 -12.97 0.46 30.34
CA PHE A 32 -11.87 1.28 29.81
C PHE A 32 -10.66 0.41 29.48
N GLN A 33 -10.26 -0.51 30.34
CA GLN A 33 -9.20 -1.48 30.09
C GLN A 33 -9.53 -2.39 28.91
N MET A 34 -10.79 -2.80 28.78
CA MET A 34 -11.27 -3.63 27.67
C MET A 34 -11.24 -2.85 26.35
N ARG A 35 -11.67 -1.58 26.34
CA ARG A 35 -11.55 -0.70 25.17
C ARG A 35 -10.10 -0.41 24.81
N TYR A 36 -9.24 -0.21 25.80
CA TYR A 36 -7.80 0.00 25.58
C TYR A 36 -7.08 -1.25 25.03
N THR A 37 -7.43 -2.44 25.53
CA THR A 37 -6.90 -3.70 25.00
C THR A 37 -7.47 -4.04 23.62
N MET A 38 -8.75 -3.72 23.34
CA MET A 38 -9.33 -3.85 22.00
C MET A 38 -8.69 -2.86 21.03
N MET A 39 -8.44 -1.64 21.45
CA MET A 39 -7.76 -0.62 20.62
C MET A 39 -6.31 -1.00 20.33
N LYS A 40 -5.58 -1.57 21.31
CA LYS A 40 -4.23 -2.15 21.07
C LYS A 40 -4.28 -3.40 20.18
N ALA A 41 -5.27 -4.26 20.34
CA ALA A 41 -5.46 -5.42 19.48
C ALA A 41 -5.82 -4.99 18.04
N SER A 42 -6.66 -3.99 17.88
CA SER A 42 -6.98 -3.38 16.57
C SER A 42 -5.74 -2.73 15.95
N LEU A 43 -4.95 -1.98 16.72
CA LEU A 43 -3.71 -1.36 16.26
C LEU A 43 -2.64 -2.40 15.88
N LEU A 44 -2.53 -3.49 16.65
CA LEU A 44 -1.62 -4.59 16.33
C LEU A 44 -2.10 -5.39 15.12
N VAL A 45 -3.41 -5.57 14.94
CA VAL A 45 -3.99 -6.25 13.76
C VAL A 45 -3.82 -5.37 12.53
N THR A 46 -4.05 -4.05 12.62
CA THR A 46 -3.78 -3.12 11.50
C THR A 46 -2.30 -3.03 11.16
N LEU A 47 -1.41 -2.94 12.15
CA LEU A 47 0.04 -3.01 11.93
C LEU A 47 0.48 -4.37 11.34
N PHE A 48 -0.13 -5.48 11.79
CA PHE A 48 0.20 -6.82 11.29
C PHE A 48 -0.37 -7.07 9.89
N VAL A 49 -1.55 -6.51 9.57
CA VAL A 49 -2.12 -6.52 8.21
C VAL A 49 -1.25 -5.67 7.26
N LEU A 50 -0.79 -4.51 7.69
CA LEU A 50 0.15 -3.68 6.91
C LEU A 50 1.51 -4.37 6.74
N PHE A 51 2.02 -5.08 7.77
CA PHE A 51 3.29 -5.81 7.69
C PHE A 51 3.18 -7.12 6.90
N SER A 52 2.03 -7.81 6.94
CA SER A 52 1.80 -9.04 6.16
C SER A 52 1.48 -8.77 4.68
N LEU A 53 1.01 -7.57 4.33
CA LEU A 53 0.87 -7.11 2.95
C LEU A 53 2.25 -6.80 2.32
N GLY A 54 3.26 -6.47 3.14
CA GLY A 54 4.64 -6.30 2.69
C GLY A 54 5.43 -7.61 2.51
N ALA A 55 5.06 -8.69 3.21
CA ALA A 55 5.84 -9.93 3.23
C ALA A 55 5.30 -11.06 2.33
N ALA A 56 4.06 -10.98 1.85
CA ALA A 56 3.45 -11.99 0.96
C ALA A 56 3.69 -11.72 -0.53
N GLY A 57 4.45 -10.68 -0.89
CA GLY A 57 4.74 -10.25 -2.26
C GLY A 57 5.93 -10.97 -2.92
N CYS A 58 6.63 -11.88 -2.27
CA CYS A 58 7.85 -12.46 -2.81
C CYS A 58 7.67 -13.86 -3.36
N ALA A 59 6.90 -14.07 -4.41
CA ALA A 59 7.10 -15.16 -5.38
C ALA A 59 6.07 -15.24 -6.50
N LYS A 60 5.86 -14.17 -7.25
CA LYS A 60 5.43 -14.22 -8.66
C LYS A 60 6.05 -13.03 -9.33
N LYS A 61 6.65 -13.30 -10.49
CA LYS A 61 7.20 -12.35 -11.45
C LYS A 61 6.60 -10.97 -11.21
N GLU A 62 7.26 -10.16 -10.38
CA GLU A 62 6.98 -8.74 -10.27
C GLU A 62 7.03 -8.23 -11.72
N GLN A 63 5.88 -7.86 -12.25
CA GLN A 63 5.89 -6.86 -13.31
C GLN A 63 6.57 -5.69 -12.63
N SER A 64 7.82 -5.47 -13.03
CA SER A 64 8.69 -4.46 -12.46
C SER A 64 7.91 -3.17 -12.34
N MET A 65 8.15 -2.41 -11.26
CA MET A 65 7.72 -1.02 -11.14
C MET A 65 8.21 -0.14 -12.30
N PHE A 66 8.90 -0.74 -13.23
CA PHE A 66 9.26 -0.28 -14.58
C PHE A 66 8.08 -0.35 -15.57
N THR A 67 6.85 -0.44 -15.11
CA THR A 67 5.74 0.06 -15.91
C THR A 67 5.86 1.58 -15.89
N LEU A 68 6.87 2.05 -16.59
CA LEU A 68 6.98 3.25 -17.40
C LEU A 68 5.87 4.29 -17.12
N GLN A 69 5.72 4.67 -15.86
CA GLN A 69 4.84 5.75 -15.44
C GLN A 69 5.56 7.10 -15.52
N ASP A 70 6.81 7.08 -15.93
CA ASP A 70 7.61 8.25 -16.21
C ASP A 70 7.42 8.63 -17.69
N GLU A 71 6.59 9.63 -17.96
CA GLU A 71 6.35 10.11 -19.34
C GLU A 71 7.64 10.54 -20.04
N HIS A 72 8.57 11.12 -19.28
CA HIS A 72 9.86 11.53 -19.81
C HIS A 72 10.69 10.31 -20.23
N TYR A 73 10.74 9.28 -19.40
CA TYR A 73 11.37 8.01 -19.74
C TYR A 73 10.66 7.31 -20.91
N GLN A 74 9.33 7.32 -20.94
CA GLN A 74 8.56 6.81 -22.08
C GLN A 74 8.86 7.57 -23.36
N GLN A 75 8.96 8.92 -23.30
CA GLN A 75 9.35 9.71 -24.47
C GLN A 75 10.76 9.38 -24.96
N ILE A 76 11.72 9.17 -24.04
CA ILE A 76 13.07 8.73 -24.39
C ILE A 76 12.99 7.35 -25.06
N MET A 77 12.25 6.41 -24.47
CA MET A 77 12.10 5.06 -25.00
C MET A 77 11.33 4.99 -26.33
N GLU A 78 10.30 5.84 -26.52
CA GLU A 78 9.56 5.93 -27.77
C GLU A 78 10.41 6.54 -28.89
N ARG A 79 11.20 7.57 -28.61
CA ARG A 79 12.17 8.11 -29.57
C ARG A 79 13.21 7.07 -29.98
N GLN A 80 13.63 6.21 -29.06
CA GLN A 80 14.56 5.12 -29.35
C GLN A 80 13.91 3.98 -30.13
N LYS A 81 12.65 3.61 -29.83
CA LYS A 81 11.87 2.63 -30.61
C LYS A 81 11.67 3.05 -32.06
N ALA A 82 11.45 4.34 -32.29
CA ALA A 82 11.28 4.89 -33.65
C ALA A 82 12.57 4.81 -34.52
N GLY A 83 13.73 4.64 -33.87
CA GLY A 83 15.02 4.46 -34.55
C GLY A 83 15.46 3.01 -34.77
N ILE A 84 14.80 2.04 -34.15
CA ILE A 84 15.14 0.62 -34.25
C ILE A 84 14.14 -0.06 -35.19
N ASN A 85 14.49 -0.17 -36.46
CA ASN A 85 13.75 -1.02 -37.37
C ASN A 85 14.27 -2.48 -37.23
N PRO A 86 13.47 -3.42 -36.67
CA PRO A 86 13.96 -4.81 -36.46
C PRO A 86 14.22 -5.59 -37.72
N GLU A 87 13.86 -5.08 -38.92
CA GLU A 87 14.09 -5.75 -40.20
C GLU A 87 15.42 -5.38 -40.87
N SER A 88 16.18 -4.43 -40.34
CA SER A 88 17.52 -4.11 -40.90
C SER A 88 18.64 -4.81 -40.14
N GLN A 89 18.54 -6.14 -39.94
CA GLN A 89 19.69 -6.94 -39.54
C GLN A 89 20.56 -7.24 -40.76
N ALA A 90 21.28 -6.23 -41.27
CA ALA A 90 22.52 -6.50 -41.95
C ALA A 90 23.50 -7.14 -40.95
N PRO A 91 24.32 -8.13 -41.36
CA PRO A 91 25.33 -8.69 -40.47
C PRO A 91 26.18 -7.56 -39.94
N VAL A 92 26.15 -7.32 -38.63
CA VAL A 92 26.98 -6.31 -37.98
C VAL A 92 28.43 -6.73 -38.25
N ASP A 93 29.16 -5.92 -38.96
CA ASP A 93 30.59 -6.09 -39.13
C ASP A 93 31.27 -5.95 -37.76
N LEU A 94 31.62 -7.07 -37.14
CA LEU A 94 32.24 -7.13 -35.81
C LEU A 94 33.62 -6.47 -35.75
N THR A 95 34.10 -5.92 -36.87
CA THR A 95 35.37 -5.17 -36.94
C THR A 95 35.17 -3.67 -36.68
N GLN A 96 33.95 -3.14 -36.66
CA GLN A 96 33.69 -1.75 -36.24
C GLN A 96 33.76 -1.66 -34.72
N VAL A 97 34.65 -0.80 -34.24
CA VAL A 97 34.71 -0.42 -32.83
C VAL A 97 33.38 0.26 -32.49
N MET A 98 32.59 -0.38 -31.63
CA MET A 98 31.31 0.19 -31.15
C MET A 98 31.56 1.56 -30.51
N ASN A 99 30.79 2.54 -30.93
CA ASN A 99 30.79 3.86 -30.30
C ASN A 99 29.80 3.94 -29.14
N ASP A 100 29.77 5.07 -28.43
CA ASP A 100 28.92 5.25 -27.27
C ASP A 100 27.42 5.07 -27.58
N GLU A 101 26.99 5.53 -28.77
CA GLU A 101 25.61 5.37 -29.24
C GLU A 101 25.26 3.91 -29.47
N ASP A 102 26.19 3.10 -30.01
CA ASP A 102 25.98 1.66 -30.21
C ASP A 102 25.86 0.92 -28.86
N TYR A 103 26.70 1.28 -27.88
CA TYR A 103 26.61 0.73 -26.53
C TYR A 103 25.31 1.15 -25.83
N GLU A 104 24.88 2.41 -25.98
CA GLU A 104 23.62 2.87 -25.38
C GLU A 104 22.43 2.13 -25.99
N LYS A 105 22.35 1.99 -27.33
CA LYS A 105 21.29 1.22 -28.00
C LYS A 105 21.28 -0.24 -27.57
N LEU A 106 22.45 -0.85 -27.42
CA LEU A 106 22.56 -2.23 -26.96
C LEU A 106 22.09 -2.35 -25.50
N GLY A 107 22.44 -1.39 -24.66
CA GLY A 107 21.95 -1.28 -23.29
C GLY A 107 20.42 -1.18 -23.24
N ASP A 108 19.83 -0.33 -24.07
CA ASP A 108 18.38 -0.16 -24.19
C ASP A 108 17.67 -1.45 -24.64
N ALA A 109 18.24 -2.17 -25.61
CA ALA A 109 17.69 -3.44 -26.06
C ALA A 109 17.67 -4.49 -24.95
N HIS A 110 18.76 -4.60 -24.16
CA HIS A 110 18.81 -5.50 -23.01
C HIS A 110 17.85 -5.06 -21.89
N LEU A 111 17.71 -3.74 -21.66
CA LEU A 111 16.78 -3.20 -20.69
C LEU A 111 15.32 -3.56 -21.04
N GLN A 112 14.94 -3.46 -22.33
CA GLN A 112 13.61 -3.88 -22.82
C GLN A 112 13.34 -5.38 -22.61
N GLN A 113 14.37 -6.21 -22.70
CA GLN A 113 14.29 -7.65 -22.45
C GLN A 113 14.29 -8.00 -20.95
N GLY A 114 14.45 -7.01 -20.06
CA GLY A 114 14.58 -7.20 -18.64
C GLY A 114 15.95 -7.74 -18.20
N ASP A 115 16.93 -7.79 -19.12
CA ASP A 115 18.31 -8.15 -18.82
C ASP A 115 19.07 -6.93 -18.26
N PHE A 116 18.74 -6.57 -17.03
CA PHE A 116 19.34 -5.45 -16.33
C PHE A 116 20.84 -5.59 -16.14
N LYS A 117 21.35 -6.83 -16.05
CA LYS A 117 22.78 -7.08 -15.84
C LYS A 117 23.59 -6.67 -17.07
N THR A 118 23.17 -7.10 -18.23
CA THR A 118 23.86 -6.75 -19.49
C THR A 118 23.64 -5.28 -19.84
N ALA A 119 22.41 -4.76 -19.65
CA ALA A 119 22.11 -3.34 -19.86
C ALA A 119 23.04 -2.43 -19.02
N LYS A 120 23.21 -2.74 -17.71
CA LYS A 120 24.15 -2.03 -16.83
C LYS A 120 25.57 -1.99 -17.41
N ILE A 121 26.10 -3.13 -17.86
CA ILE A 121 27.46 -3.21 -18.42
C ILE A 121 27.60 -2.31 -19.65
N GLN A 122 26.58 -2.23 -20.50
CA GLN A 122 26.63 -1.39 -21.69
C GLN A 122 26.63 0.12 -21.31
N TYR A 123 25.76 0.53 -20.40
CA TYR A 123 25.76 1.93 -19.92
C TYR A 123 27.04 2.31 -19.19
N GLU A 124 27.64 1.39 -18.41
CA GLU A 124 28.94 1.61 -17.78
C GLU A 124 30.06 1.84 -18.82
N LYS A 125 30.04 1.14 -19.96
CA LYS A 125 30.98 1.37 -21.06
C LYS A 125 30.80 2.76 -21.67
N VAL A 126 29.54 3.19 -21.89
CA VAL A 126 29.27 4.56 -22.36
C VAL A 126 29.87 5.57 -21.38
N LEU A 127 29.63 5.39 -20.08
CA LEU A 127 30.08 6.33 -19.07
C LEU A 127 31.59 6.28 -18.77
N GLN A 128 32.28 5.21 -19.17
CA GLN A 128 33.75 5.15 -19.14
C GLN A 128 34.37 6.01 -20.24
N ALA A 129 33.76 6.06 -21.40
CA ALA A 129 34.23 6.85 -22.53
C ALA A 129 33.76 8.31 -22.44
N SER A 130 32.50 8.51 -22.06
CA SER A 130 31.82 9.81 -22.00
C SER A 130 31.06 9.98 -20.68
N PRO A 131 31.73 10.40 -19.61
CA PRO A 131 31.11 10.53 -18.27
C PRO A 131 29.94 11.52 -18.20
N GLU A 132 29.85 12.47 -19.12
CA GLU A 132 28.82 13.50 -19.23
C GLU A 132 27.51 13.01 -19.85
N GLN A 133 27.43 11.76 -20.30
CA GLN A 133 26.23 11.20 -20.94
C GLN A 133 25.10 11.00 -19.93
N ILE A 134 24.28 12.04 -19.76
CA ILE A 134 23.15 12.06 -18.85
C ILE A 134 22.16 10.91 -19.10
N PRO A 135 21.73 10.61 -20.37
CA PRO A 135 20.78 9.52 -20.62
C PRO A 135 21.26 8.16 -20.11
N ALA A 136 22.51 7.81 -20.41
CA ALA A 136 23.09 6.53 -19.98
C ALA A 136 23.20 6.46 -18.44
N ARG A 137 23.61 7.56 -17.78
CA ARG A 137 23.72 7.63 -16.33
C ARG A 137 22.35 7.54 -15.66
N TYR A 138 21.34 8.22 -16.20
CA TYR A 138 19.96 8.14 -15.70
C TYR A 138 19.42 6.70 -15.77
N LYS A 139 19.58 6.03 -16.92
CA LYS A 139 19.14 4.64 -17.10
C LYS A 139 19.88 3.68 -16.16
N LEU A 140 21.18 3.90 -15.96
CA LEU A 140 21.95 3.13 -14.98
C LEU A 140 21.43 3.33 -13.54
N ALA A 141 21.15 4.58 -13.18
CA ALA A 141 20.59 4.90 -11.86
C ALA A 141 19.23 4.20 -11.63
N VAL A 142 18.38 4.19 -12.65
CA VAL A 142 17.09 3.50 -12.59
C VAL A 142 17.29 1.99 -12.42
N ILE A 143 18.26 1.37 -13.12
CA ILE A 143 18.59 -0.06 -12.92
C ILE A 143 19.00 -0.33 -11.46
N TYR A 144 19.78 0.54 -10.84
CA TYR A 144 20.15 0.39 -9.43
C TYR A 144 18.92 0.45 -8.51
N LEU A 145 17.96 1.36 -8.77
CA LEU A 145 16.70 1.42 -8.02
C LEU A 145 15.92 0.10 -8.12
N GLU A 146 15.79 -0.46 -9.32
CA GLU A 146 15.06 -1.71 -9.56
C GLU A 146 15.74 -2.92 -8.92
N LYS A 147 17.07 -2.91 -8.86
CA LYS A 147 17.84 -3.99 -8.22
C LYS A 147 17.99 -3.86 -6.71
N GLY A 148 17.33 -2.87 -6.10
CA GLY A 148 17.38 -2.68 -4.65
C GLY A 148 18.71 -2.15 -4.14
N ALA A 149 19.43 -1.39 -4.95
CA ALA A 149 20.66 -0.68 -4.62
C ALA A 149 20.41 0.86 -4.58
N PRO A 150 19.58 1.35 -3.64
CA PRO A 150 19.13 2.74 -3.65
C PRO A 150 20.27 3.75 -3.41
N GLN A 151 21.30 3.36 -2.68
CA GLN A 151 22.44 4.25 -2.46
C GLN A 151 23.24 4.47 -3.77
N ASP A 152 23.44 3.41 -4.54
CA ASP A 152 24.12 3.52 -5.85
C ASP A 152 23.27 4.33 -6.83
N ALA A 153 21.97 4.14 -6.82
CA ALA A 153 21.03 4.92 -7.61
C ALA A 153 21.12 6.42 -7.26
N TYR A 154 21.06 6.75 -5.96
CA TYR A 154 21.21 8.13 -5.48
C TYR A 154 22.51 8.75 -6.00
N ASN A 155 23.63 8.05 -5.88
CA ASN A 155 24.93 8.54 -6.33
C ASN A 155 24.94 8.80 -7.84
N GLN A 156 24.33 7.92 -8.66
CA GLN A 156 24.27 8.13 -10.10
C GLN A 156 23.35 9.30 -10.47
N PHE A 157 22.19 9.46 -9.82
CA PHE A 157 21.33 10.63 -10.03
C PHE A 157 22.02 11.93 -9.61
N HIS A 158 22.72 11.93 -8.47
CA HIS A 158 23.46 13.10 -8.02
C HIS A 158 24.56 13.52 -9.00
N GLN A 159 25.29 12.55 -9.56
CA GLN A 159 26.32 12.85 -10.56
C GLN A 159 25.77 13.46 -11.86
N ILE A 160 24.48 13.29 -12.17
CA ILE A 160 23.85 13.99 -13.30
C ILE A 160 23.88 15.51 -13.06
N LEU A 161 23.71 15.94 -11.81
CA LEU A 161 23.65 17.35 -11.45
C LEU A 161 25.01 18.04 -11.58
N ASP A 162 26.13 17.31 -11.67
CA ASP A 162 27.44 17.86 -11.99
C ASP A 162 27.50 18.40 -13.43
N TYR A 163 26.61 17.90 -14.31
CA TYR A 163 26.54 18.27 -15.73
C TYR A 163 25.32 19.11 -16.07
N ASP A 164 24.18 18.89 -15.42
CA ASP A 164 22.96 19.67 -15.58
C ASP A 164 22.23 19.82 -14.23
N LEU A 165 22.44 20.98 -13.60
CA LEU A 165 21.82 21.34 -12.32
C LEU A 165 20.29 21.48 -12.40
N ASN A 166 19.72 21.65 -13.60
CA ASN A 166 18.30 21.86 -13.80
C ASN A 166 17.56 20.56 -14.21
N PHE A 167 18.25 19.44 -14.25
CA PHE A 167 17.67 18.17 -14.65
C PHE A 167 16.71 17.62 -13.59
N ALA A 168 15.46 18.07 -13.61
CA ALA A 168 14.41 17.71 -12.66
C ALA A 168 14.27 16.19 -12.42
N PRO A 169 14.40 15.30 -13.46
CA PRO A 169 14.30 13.85 -13.23
C PRO A 169 15.40 13.28 -12.31
N ALA A 170 16.57 13.92 -12.20
CA ALA A 170 17.60 13.47 -11.26
C ALA A 170 17.16 13.69 -9.81
N TYR A 171 16.62 14.85 -9.50
CA TYR A 171 16.06 15.12 -8.17
C TYR A 171 14.94 14.16 -7.81
N GLU A 172 14.00 13.89 -8.73
CA GLU A 172 12.97 12.87 -8.52
C GLU A 172 13.59 11.50 -8.26
N GLY A 173 14.58 11.09 -9.06
CA GLY A 173 15.29 9.83 -8.88
C GLY A 173 15.99 9.72 -7.52
N MET A 174 16.63 10.81 -7.06
CA MET A 174 17.22 10.91 -5.71
C MET A 174 16.16 10.76 -4.64
N GLY A 175 15.03 11.45 -4.75
CA GLY A 175 13.91 11.32 -3.82
C GLY A 175 13.38 9.88 -3.75
N ARG A 176 13.23 9.19 -4.88
CA ARG A 176 12.83 7.79 -4.94
C ARG A 176 13.84 6.86 -4.26
N ALA A 177 15.12 7.12 -4.45
CA ALA A 177 16.18 6.37 -3.79
C ALA A 177 16.13 6.56 -2.27
N LEU A 178 15.94 7.79 -1.80
CA LEU A 178 15.80 8.14 -0.39
C LEU A 178 14.55 7.49 0.25
N LEU A 179 13.42 7.44 -0.45
CA LEU A 179 12.23 6.70 0.02
C LEU A 179 12.49 5.20 0.21
N LYS A 180 13.29 4.58 -0.69
CA LYS A 180 13.71 3.18 -0.53
C LYS A 180 14.67 2.97 0.64
N MET A 181 15.38 4.02 1.05
CA MET A 181 16.24 4.05 2.24
C MET A 181 15.51 4.50 3.52
N GLU A 182 14.18 4.71 3.44
CA GLU A 182 13.32 5.20 4.55
C GLU A 182 13.73 6.60 5.07
N ARG A 183 14.37 7.41 4.22
CA ARG A 183 14.81 8.79 4.51
C ARG A 183 13.76 9.79 4.01
N ASP A 184 12.55 9.72 4.57
CA ASP A 184 11.36 10.41 4.03
C ASP A 184 11.50 11.95 4.00
N GLN A 185 12.16 12.56 4.99
CA GLN A 185 12.36 14.02 5.03
C GLN A 185 13.27 14.51 3.90
N GLU A 186 14.34 13.77 3.63
CA GLU A 186 15.26 14.10 2.57
C GLU A 186 14.64 13.84 1.20
N ALA A 187 13.88 12.76 1.08
CA ALA A 187 13.11 12.47 -0.14
C ALA A 187 12.14 13.61 -0.49
N GLU A 188 11.45 14.18 0.51
CA GLU A 188 10.57 15.33 0.31
C GLU A 188 11.32 16.52 -0.27
N GLN A 189 12.52 16.83 0.25
CA GLN A 189 13.33 17.94 -0.25
C GLN A 189 13.69 17.74 -1.72
N GLU A 190 14.08 16.52 -2.10
CA GLU A 190 14.43 16.21 -3.48
C GLU A 190 13.23 16.29 -4.43
N PHE A 191 12.04 15.81 -4.01
CA PHE A 191 10.83 15.97 -4.84
C PHE A 191 10.40 17.43 -4.96
N GLN A 192 10.58 18.24 -3.90
CA GLN A 192 10.32 19.68 -3.98
C GLN A 192 11.33 20.37 -4.91
N ALA A 193 12.60 19.96 -4.88
CA ALA A 193 13.61 20.44 -5.82
C ALA A 193 13.26 20.07 -7.26
N ALA A 194 12.79 18.84 -7.52
CA ALA A 194 12.32 18.45 -8.83
C ALA A 194 11.20 19.38 -9.33
N LEU A 195 10.23 19.70 -8.48
CA LEU A 195 9.13 20.62 -8.82
C LEU A 195 9.54 22.08 -8.98
N LEU A 196 10.69 22.48 -8.41
CA LEU A 196 11.26 23.81 -8.64
C LEU A 196 11.73 23.97 -10.10
N TYR A 197 12.29 22.90 -10.69
CA TYR A 197 12.79 22.89 -12.06
C TYR A 197 11.72 22.46 -13.09
N ASP A 198 10.80 21.59 -12.69
CA ASP A 198 9.62 21.20 -13.49
C ASP A 198 8.37 21.15 -12.62
N ALA A 199 7.64 22.27 -12.56
CA ALA A 199 6.41 22.39 -11.75
C ALA A 199 5.26 21.46 -12.21
N GLU A 200 5.36 20.91 -13.43
CA GLU A 200 4.34 20.05 -14.01
C GLU A 200 4.61 18.56 -13.78
N MET A 201 5.74 18.21 -13.12
CA MET A 201 6.14 16.83 -12.87
C MET A 201 5.16 16.16 -11.90
N TRP A 202 4.13 15.52 -12.46
CA TRP A 202 3.07 14.83 -11.72
C TRP A 202 3.60 13.66 -10.89
N THR A 203 4.67 13.01 -11.33
CA THR A 203 5.32 11.93 -10.60
C THR A 203 5.87 12.40 -9.26
N SER A 204 6.55 13.53 -9.21
CA SER A 204 7.06 14.13 -7.97
C SER A 204 5.90 14.52 -7.03
N LYS A 205 4.78 15.04 -7.57
CA LYS A 205 3.57 15.32 -6.78
C LYS A 205 2.99 14.04 -6.17
N ASN A 206 2.93 12.95 -6.95
CA ASN A 206 2.51 11.65 -6.45
C ASN A 206 3.43 11.13 -5.33
N TYR A 207 4.75 11.25 -5.49
CA TYR A 207 5.69 10.83 -4.45
C TYR A 207 5.62 11.69 -3.19
N LEU A 208 5.40 12.99 -3.30
CA LEU A 208 5.11 13.86 -2.15
C LEU A 208 3.83 13.42 -1.43
N GLY A 209 2.81 12.99 -2.17
CA GLY A 209 1.62 12.37 -1.58
C GLY A 209 1.95 11.11 -0.76
N ILE A 210 2.83 10.25 -1.27
CA ILE A 210 3.31 9.06 -0.53
C ILE A 210 4.05 9.47 0.75
N VAL A 211 4.89 10.51 0.69
CA VAL A 211 5.59 11.04 1.88
C VAL A 211 4.59 11.57 2.91
N ALA A 212 3.59 12.32 2.47
CA ALA A 212 2.54 12.85 3.34
C ALA A 212 1.74 11.72 4.03
N ASP A 213 1.36 10.67 3.28
CA ASP A 213 0.68 9.48 3.82
C ASP A 213 1.52 8.77 4.89
N ARG A 214 2.83 8.61 4.67
CA ARG A 214 3.75 8.01 5.66
C ARG A 214 3.84 8.82 6.96
N ARG A 215 3.61 10.14 6.87
CA ARG A 215 3.52 11.04 8.04
C ARG A 215 2.13 11.12 8.66
N HIS A 216 1.18 10.33 8.15
CA HIS A 216 -0.23 10.36 8.54
C HIS A 216 -0.96 11.69 8.22
N ASP A 217 -0.38 12.50 7.33
CA ASP A 217 -1.05 13.69 6.79
C ASP A 217 -1.83 13.31 5.51
N HIS A 218 -2.92 12.57 5.72
CA HIS A 218 -3.73 12.03 4.62
C HIS A 218 -4.43 13.13 3.83
N LYS A 219 -4.72 14.27 4.44
CA LYS A 219 -5.34 15.41 3.74
C LYS A 219 -4.41 16.05 2.73
N SER A 220 -3.16 16.28 3.11
CA SER A 220 -2.13 16.75 2.17
C SER A 220 -1.85 15.71 1.08
N ALA A 221 -1.84 14.40 1.44
CA ALA A 221 -1.67 13.32 0.48
C ALA A 221 -2.80 13.31 -0.56
N ILE A 222 -4.07 13.40 -0.15
CA ILE A 222 -5.24 13.49 -1.03
C ILE A 222 -5.06 14.64 -2.02
N HIS A 223 -4.75 15.84 -1.54
CA HIS A 223 -4.57 17.00 -2.39
C HIS A 223 -3.45 16.79 -3.43
N LEU A 224 -2.32 16.25 -3.01
CA LEU A 224 -1.17 16.00 -3.89
C LEU A 224 -1.49 14.97 -4.98
N TYR A 225 -2.20 13.88 -4.64
CA TYR A 225 -2.65 12.89 -5.62
C TYR A 225 -3.68 13.47 -6.58
N GLU A 226 -4.63 14.28 -6.10
CA GLU A 226 -5.61 14.97 -6.97
C GLU A 226 -4.92 15.90 -7.96
N VAL A 227 -3.90 16.66 -7.53
CA VAL A 227 -3.11 17.51 -8.42
C VAL A 227 -2.31 16.68 -9.43
N ALA A 228 -1.73 15.55 -9.03
CA ALA A 228 -1.05 14.66 -9.95
C ALA A 228 -2.02 14.09 -11.02
N LEU A 229 -3.25 13.74 -10.62
CA LEU A 229 -4.28 13.24 -11.52
C LEU A 229 -4.82 14.30 -12.51
N GLN A 230 -4.64 15.60 -12.27
CA GLN A 230 -4.97 16.62 -13.27
C GLN A 230 -4.13 16.48 -14.54
N LYS A 231 -2.90 15.97 -14.42
CA LYS A 231 -2.01 15.71 -15.57
C LYS A 231 -2.10 14.27 -16.07
N LYS A 232 -2.35 13.32 -15.18
CA LYS A 232 -2.43 11.90 -15.48
C LYS A 232 -3.75 11.34 -14.96
N THR A 233 -4.84 11.72 -15.63
CA THR A 233 -6.22 11.50 -15.16
C THR A 233 -6.59 10.05 -14.88
N ASP A 234 -6.06 9.12 -15.67
CA ASP A 234 -6.47 7.71 -15.64
C ASP A 234 -5.35 6.77 -15.18
N ASP A 235 -4.45 7.25 -14.29
CA ASP A 235 -3.39 6.43 -13.76
C ASP A 235 -3.89 5.56 -12.59
N PRO A 236 -3.96 4.22 -12.76
CA PRO A 236 -4.51 3.34 -11.72
C PRO A 236 -3.69 3.32 -10.44
N SER A 237 -2.37 3.62 -10.52
CA SER A 237 -1.49 3.62 -9.34
C SER A 237 -1.74 4.87 -8.50
N ILE A 238 -1.87 6.04 -9.12
CA ILE A 238 -2.20 7.27 -8.41
C ILE A 238 -3.62 7.17 -7.82
N LEU A 239 -4.58 6.66 -8.61
CA LEU A 239 -5.93 6.43 -8.13
C LEU A 239 -5.96 5.45 -6.95
N ASN A 240 -5.14 4.39 -6.96
CA ASN A 240 -5.00 3.48 -5.83
C ASN A 240 -4.42 4.20 -4.58
N ASN A 241 -3.43 5.04 -4.76
CA ASN A 241 -2.85 5.83 -3.66
C ASN A 241 -3.87 6.81 -3.10
N LEU A 242 -4.59 7.54 -3.96
CA LEU A 242 -5.68 8.44 -3.58
C LEU A 242 -6.79 7.70 -2.82
N GLY A 243 -7.23 6.55 -3.32
CA GLY A 243 -8.23 5.72 -2.65
C GLY A 243 -7.77 5.26 -1.26
N MET A 244 -6.48 4.92 -1.10
CA MET A 244 -5.91 4.57 0.20
C MET A 244 -5.83 5.79 1.13
N ALA A 245 -5.46 6.96 0.63
CA ALA A 245 -5.44 8.19 1.42
C ALA A 245 -6.85 8.54 1.92
N TYR A 246 -7.89 8.44 1.07
CA TYR A 246 -9.29 8.57 1.50
C TYR A 246 -9.68 7.53 2.56
N TYR A 247 -9.28 6.26 2.38
CA TYR A 247 -9.54 5.21 3.35
C TYR A 247 -8.90 5.52 4.72
N LEU A 248 -7.66 5.99 4.73
CA LEU A 248 -6.92 6.33 5.96
C LEU A 248 -7.46 7.60 6.64
N ASP A 249 -8.01 8.54 5.86
CA ASP A 249 -8.73 9.72 6.38
C ASP A 249 -10.20 9.41 6.75
N ALA A 250 -10.59 8.12 6.78
CA ALA A 250 -11.93 7.62 7.08
C ALA A 250 -13.04 8.09 6.11
N GLN A 251 -12.68 8.57 4.92
CA GLN A 251 -13.60 8.92 3.83
C GLN A 251 -13.88 7.68 2.97
N TYR A 252 -14.62 6.71 3.55
CA TYR A 252 -14.73 5.37 2.97
C TYR A 252 -15.53 5.35 1.66
N GLU A 253 -16.54 6.20 1.51
CA GLU A 253 -17.33 6.32 0.29
C GLU A 253 -16.48 6.84 -0.87
N GLU A 254 -15.64 7.85 -0.63
CA GLU A 254 -14.69 8.38 -1.60
C GLU A 254 -13.67 7.32 -2.00
N ALA A 255 -13.14 6.59 -1.01
CA ALA A 255 -12.23 5.47 -1.25
C ALA A 255 -12.84 4.42 -2.17
N VAL A 256 -14.10 4.00 -1.91
CA VAL A 256 -14.80 3.02 -2.75
C VAL A 256 -14.95 3.53 -4.18
N ARG A 257 -15.40 4.79 -4.38
CA ARG A 257 -15.55 5.38 -5.72
C ARG A 257 -14.21 5.41 -6.47
N THR A 258 -13.16 5.84 -5.78
CA THR A 258 -11.82 5.96 -6.37
C THR A 258 -11.24 4.60 -6.76
N PHE A 259 -11.36 3.57 -5.90
CA PHE A 259 -10.91 2.22 -6.24
C PHE A 259 -11.73 1.61 -7.39
N GLN A 260 -13.05 1.83 -7.42
CA GLN A 260 -13.89 1.38 -8.54
C GLN A 260 -13.44 2.02 -9.86
N TYR A 261 -13.15 3.32 -9.84
CA TYR A 261 -12.63 4.01 -11.00
C TYR A 261 -11.24 3.50 -11.41
N ALA A 262 -10.35 3.27 -10.46
CA ALA A 262 -9.03 2.68 -10.73
C ALA A 262 -9.14 1.31 -11.42
N ILE A 263 -10.09 0.47 -11.02
CA ILE A 263 -10.37 -0.82 -11.67
C ILE A 263 -10.92 -0.62 -13.09
N GLN A 264 -11.76 0.36 -13.28
CA GLN A 264 -12.37 0.65 -14.58
C GLN A 264 -11.33 1.07 -15.62
N VAL A 265 -10.38 1.92 -15.25
CA VAL A 265 -9.38 2.50 -16.19
C VAL A 265 -8.13 1.64 -16.36
N GLY A 266 -7.70 0.96 -15.31
CA GLY A 266 -6.46 0.17 -15.31
C GLY A 266 -6.65 -1.33 -15.31
N GLY A 267 -7.90 -1.78 -15.30
CA GLY A 267 -8.23 -3.17 -15.08
C GLY A 267 -8.09 -3.59 -13.61
N SER A 268 -8.64 -4.76 -13.32
CA SER A 268 -8.58 -5.32 -11.97
C SER A 268 -7.18 -5.86 -11.70
N ASN A 269 -6.53 -5.36 -10.66
CA ASN A 269 -5.36 -6.01 -10.07
C ASN A 269 -5.66 -6.37 -8.61
N ASP A 270 -4.92 -7.35 -8.10
CA ASP A 270 -5.12 -7.91 -6.76
C ASP A 270 -5.08 -6.84 -5.66
N LYS A 271 -4.19 -5.86 -5.80
CA LYS A 271 -4.01 -4.80 -4.81
C LYS A 271 -5.21 -3.86 -4.73
N ILE A 272 -5.67 -3.35 -5.89
CA ILE A 272 -6.81 -2.41 -5.93
C ILE A 272 -8.08 -3.11 -5.49
N SER A 273 -8.30 -4.35 -5.96
CA SER A 273 -9.47 -5.15 -5.56
C SER A 273 -9.50 -5.44 -4.05
N ASN A 274 -8.34 -5.72 -3.46
CA ASN A 274 -8.22 -5.88 -2.01
C ASN A 274 -8.56 -4.57 -1.26
N ASN A 275 -8.02 -3.45 -1.72
CA ASN A 275 -8.25 -2.15 -1.10
C ASN A 275 -9.72 -1.72 -1.20
N LEU A 276 -10.38 -2.00 -2.34
CA LEU A 276 -11.83 -1.82 -2.49
C LEU A 276 -12.59 -2.66 -1.46
N GLY A 277 -12.22 -3.93 -1.29
CA GLY A 277 -12.82 -4.81 -0.29
C GLY A 277 -12.66 -4.25 1.13
N LEU A 278 -11.49 -3.74 1.49
CA LEU A 278 -11.25 -3.09 2.79
C LEU A 278 -12.17 -1.88 3.00
N ALA A 279 -12.29 -0.99 2.02
CA ALA A 279 -13.17 0.18 2.11
C ALA A 279 -14.64 -0.22 2.27
N LEU A 280 -15.11 -1.20 1.49
CA LEU A 280 -16.47 -1.73 1.58
C LEU A 280 -16.77 -2.37 2.95
N THR A 281 -15.78 -3.02 3.59
CA THR A 281 -15.98 -3.57 4.94
C THR A 281 -16.19 -2.48 6.00
N LYS A 282 -15.50 -1.33 5.87
CA LYS A 282 -15.70 -0.19 6.78
C LYS A 282 -17.10 0.40 6.66
N LEU A 283 -17.69 0.37 5.46
CA LEU A 283 -19.10 0.75 5.22
C LEU A 283 -20.11 -0.34 5.62
N GLY A 284 -19.63 -1.54 5.99
CA GLY A 284 -20.51 -2.67 6.35
C GLY A 284 -21.10 -3.41 5.14
N HIS A 285 -20.63 -3.14 3.93
CA HIS A 285 -21.06 -3.79 2.68
C HIS A 285 -20.28 -5.09 2.46
N PHE A 286 -20.49 -6.08 3.34
CA PHE A 286 -19.69 -7.32 3.40
C PHE A 286 -19.82 -8.20 2.17
N ASP A 287 -21.01 -8.24 1.52
CA ASP A 287 -21.21 -9.03 0.31
C ASP A 287 -20.39 -8.45 -0.86
N LEU A 288 -20.47 -7.14 -1.05
CA LEU A 288 -19.67 -6.43 -2.06
C LEU A 288 -18.16 -6.51 -1.74
N ALA A 289 -17.79 -6.49 -0.47
CA ALA A 289 -16.41 -6.67 -0.06
C ALA A 289 -15.87 -8.05 -0.44
N TYR A 290 -16.67 -9.11 -0.26
CA TYR A 290 -16.27 -10.44 -0.70
C TYR A 290 -16.07 -10.50 -2.22
N GLU A 291 -17.00 -9.93 -3.00
CA GLU A 291 -16.87 -9.88 -4.45
C GLU A 291 -15.60 -9.13 -4.89
N ALA A 292 -15.29 -8.02 -4.21
CA ALA A 292 -14.06 -7.27 -4.48
C ALA A 292 -12.82 -8.11 -4.17
N TYR A 293 -12.78 -8.78 -3.01
CA TYR A 293 -11.67 -9.67 -2.65
C TYR A 293 -11.51 -10.82 -3.64
N ALA A 294 -12.63 -11.48 -4.02
CA ALA A 294 -12.61 -12.62 -4.92
C ALA A 294 -12.16 -12.30 -6.35
N ARG A 295 -12.23 -11.02 -6.77
CA ARG A 295 -11.69 -10.58 -8.06
C ARG A 295 -10.16 -10.54 -8.06
N GLY A 296 -9.55 -10.21 -6.93
CA GLY A 296 -8.11 -9.99 -6.81
C GLY A 296 -7.34 -11.15 -6.19
N MET A 297 -8.02 -12.19 -5.68
CA MET A 297 -7.33 -13.28 -4.97
C MET A 297 -8.13 -14.58 -5.01
N ASP A 298 -7.49 -15.68 -4.60
CA ASP A 298 -8.20 -16.96 -4.44
C ASP A 298 -9.28 -16.91 -3.35
N SER A 299 -10.25 -17.82 -3.46
CA SER A 299 -11.40 -17.84 -2.55
C SER A 299 -11.00 -18.02 -1.08
N ALA A 300 -9.94 -18.77 -0.78
CA ALA A 300 -9.48 -18.96 0.58
C ALA A 300 -9.02 -17.65 1.22
N LYS A 301 -8.23 -16.85 0.49
CA LYS A 301 -7.82 -15.52 0.94
C LYS A 301 -8.99 -14.55 1.04
N ALA A 302 -9.91 -14.58 0.07
CA ALA A 302 -11.11 -13.73 0.09
C ALA A 302 -11.95 -14.00 1.33
N TYR A 303 -12.22 -15.27 1.65
CA TYR A 303 -12.93 -15.64 2.87
C TYR A 303 -12.16 -15.26 4.14
N ASN A 304 -10.85 -15.45 4.17
CA ASN A 304 -10.04 -15.04 5.32
C ASN A 304 -10.12 -13.51 5.55
N ASN A 305 -9.97 -12.70 4.51
CA ASN A 305 -10.03 -11.25 4.63
C ASN A 305 -11.43 -10.79 5.08
N LEU A 306 -12.48 -11.39 4.55
CA LEU A 306 -13.84 -11.14 5.01
C LEU A 306 -14.04 -11.57 6.48
N GLY A 307 -13.46 -12.71 6.88
CA GLY A 307 -13.46 -13.17 8.26
C GLY A 307 -12.79 -12.18 9.21
N VAL A 308 -11.64 -11.62 8.81
CA VAL A 308 -10.95 -10.57 9.57
C VAL A 308 -11.84 -9.32 9.70
N ALA A 309 -12.48 -8.89 8.61
CA ALA A 309 -13.40 -7.75 8.65
C ALA A 309 -14.58 -7.98 9.61
N PHE A 310 -15.17 -9.20 9.64
CA PHE A 310 -16.20 -9.55 10.61
C PHE A 310 -15.67 -9.60 12.04
N LEU A 311 -14.43 -10.05 12.23
CA LEU A 311 -13.79 -10.08 13.55
C LEU A 311 -13.59 -8.66 14.10
N GLU A 312 -13.08 -7.74 13.27
CA GLU A 312 -12.94 -6.31 13.62
C GLU A 312 -14.29 -5.65 13.94
N ALA A 313 -15.34 -6.03 13.20
CA ALA A 313 -16.70 -5.55 13.43
C ALA A 313 -17.40 -6.21 14.65
N GLY A 314 -16.70 -7.07 15.42
CA GLY A 314 -17.25 -7.79 16.56
C GLY A 314 -18.27 -8.89 16.20
N LYS A 315 -18.38 -9.25 14.93
CA LYS A 315 -19.31 -10.26 14.41
C LYS A 315 -18.67 -11.64 14.45
N PHE A 316 -18.27 -12.10 15.63
CA PHE A 316 -17.40 -13.27 15.84
C PHE A 316 -17.94 -14.57 15.21
N ALA A 317 -19.26 -14.82 15.29
CA ALA A 317 -19.86 -16.01 14.69
C ALA A 317 -19.72 -16.02 13.15
N ARG A 318 -19.84 -14.86 12.50
CA ARG A 318 -19.64 -14.73 11.06
C ARG A 318 -18.17 -14.88 10.68
N ALA A 319 -17.29 -14.27 11.49
CA ALA A 319 -15.85 -14.40 11.34
C ALA A 319 -15.43 -15.88 11.34
N SER A 320 -15.88 -16.66 12.34
CA SER A 320 -15.57 -18.09 12.43
C SER A 320 -16.00 -18.85 11.18
N ARG A 321 -17.22 -18.64 10.67
CA ARG A 321 -17.71 -19.31 9.46
C ARG A 321 -16.90 -18.95 8.21
N CYS A 322 -16.47 -17.69 8.09
CA CYS A 322 -15.63 -17.29 6.97
C CYS A 322 -14.24 -17.94 7.04
N PHE A 323 -13.65 -18.06 8.24
CA PHE A 323 -12.39 -18.77 8.41
C PHE A 323 -12.52 -20.27 8.16
N GLU A 324 -13.64 -20.90 8.56
CA GLU A 324 -13.96 -22.30 8.20
C GLU A 324 -13.98 -22.48 6.68
N LYS A 325 -14.70 -21.62 5.94
CA LYS A 325 -14.71 -21.65 4.47
C LYS A 325 -13.34 -21.39 3.83
N ALA A 326 -12.53 -20.52 4.43
CA ALA A 326 -11.16 -20.30 3.97
C ALA A 326 -10.32 -21.60 4.12
N ILE A 327 -10.48 -22.32 5.22
CA ILE A 327 -9.80 -23.59 5.47
C ILE A 327 -10.34 -24.70 4.54
N GLU A 328 -11.64 -24.77 4.32
CA GLU A 328 -12.27 -25.70 3.37
C GLU A 328 -11.75 -25.51 1.94
N ALA A 329 -11.61 -24.24 1.51
CA ALA A 329 -11.10 -23.91 0.19
C ALA A 329 -9.61 -24.23 0.01
N GLN A 330 -8.80 -24.22 1.09
CA GLN A 330 -7.37 -24.53 1.06
C GLN A 330 -6.93 -25.27 2.34
N PRO A 331 -7.22 -26.59 2.49
CA PRO A 331 -7.06 -27.33 3.75
C PRO A 331 -5.61 -27.47 4.24
N THR A 332 -4.66 -27.55 3.31
CA THR A 332 -3.28 -27.98 3.61
C THR A 332 -2.33 -26.87 3.98
N PHE A 333 -2.66 -25.59 3.70
CA PHE A 333 -1.68 -24.50 3.81
C PHE A 333 -2.19 -23.22 4.50
N TYR A 334 -3.40 -23.21 5.09
CA TYR A 334 -3.93 -21.94 5.59
C TYR A 334 -3.84 -21.82 7.12
N GLU A 335 -2.62 -21.87 7.64
CA GLU A 335 -2.35 -21.73 9.08
C GLU A 335 -2.95 -20.45 9.66
N LYS A 336 -2.83 -19.32 8.93
CA LYS A 336 -3.38 -18.04 9.34
C LYS A 336 -4.91 -18.06 9.53
N ALA A 337 -5.65 -18.76 8.66
CA ALA A 337 -7.09 -18.91 8.82
C ALA A 337 -7.45 -19.76 10.05
N LYS A 338 -6.64 -20.78 10.38
CA LYS A 338 -6.82 -21.59 11.60
C LYS A 338 -6.59 -20.77 12.86
N GLU A 339 -5.53 -19.95 12.90
CA GLU A 339 -5.26 -19.02 14.00
C GLU A 339 -6.39 -18.03 14.19
N ASN A 340 -6.88 -17.44 13.10
CA ASN A 340 -7.98 -16.51 13.10
C ASN A 340 -9.30 -17.17 13.54
N LEU A 341 -9.54 -18.43 13.14
CA LEU A 341 -10.69 -19.23 13.60
C LEU A 341 -10.61 -19.47 15.10
N ALA A 342 -9.45 -19.87 15.61
CA ALA A 342 -9.25 -20.07 17.04
C ALA A 342 -9.46 -18.76 17.83
N LEU A 343 -8.98 -17.62 17.30
CA LEU A 343 -9.21 -16.30 17.88
C LEU A 343 -10.70 -15.95 17.90
N SER A 344 -11.39 -16.07 16.78
CA SER A 344 -12.82 -15.72 16.66
C SER A 344 -13.68 -16.60 17.57
N THR A 345 -13.39 -17.88 17.68
CA THR A 345 -14.07 -18.84 18.58
C THR A 345 -13.84 -18.46 20.05
N ARG A 346 -12.61 -18.08 20.43
CA ARG A 346 -12.32 -17.59 21.78
C ARG A 346 -13.07 -16.31 22.10
N MET A 347 -13.17 -15.36 21.14
CA MET A 347 -13.92 -14.11 21.34
C MET A 347 -15.42 -14.41 21.47
N LEU A 348 -15.93 -15.36 20.69
CA LEU A 348 -17.31 -15.81 20.75
C LEU A 348 -17.67 -16.39 22.13
N SER A 349 -16.80 -17.20 22.73
CA SER A 349 -17.00 -17.77 24.07
C SER A 349 -16.94 -16.71 25.18
N LYS A 350 -16.14 -15.65 25.01
CA LYS A 350 -16.05 -14.56 25.99
C LYS A 350 -17.20 -13.57 25.94
N PHE A 351 -17.84 -13.41 24.79
CA PHE A 351 -18.88 -12.40 24.56
C PHE A 351 -20.17 -13.02 24.02
N PRO A 352 -20.84 -13.94 24.75
CA PRO A 352 -22.03 -14.66 24.27
C PRO A 352 -23.23 -13.74 23.99
N MET A 353 -23.32 -12.59 24.64
CA MET A 353 -24.41 -11.60 24.43
C MET A 353 -24.39 -10.96 23.04
N VAL A 354 -23.22 -10.90 22.39
CA VAL A 354 -23.10 -10.34 21.03
C VAL A 354 -23.73 -11.28 19.98
N GLN A 355 -23.91 -12.56 20.32
CA GLN A 355 -24.57 -13.53 19.43
C GLN A 355 -26.05 -13.25 19.16
N GLN A 356 -26.79 -12.71 20.16
CA GLN A 356 -28.24 -12.56 20.02
C GLN A 356 -28.67 -11.47 19.04
N GLN A 357 -27.82 -10.45 18.82
CA GLN A 357 -28.11 -9.36 17.88
C GLN A 357 -27.76 -9.71 16.42
N THR A 358 -26.94 -10.73 16.16
CA THR A 358 -26.48 -11.08 14.80
C THR A 358 -27.28 -12.18 14.11
N GLN A 359 -28.24 -12.82 14.82
CA GLN A 359 -29.05 -13.91 14.24
C GLN A 359 -30.16 -13.44 13.26
N ILE A 360 -30.42 -12.15 13.11
CA ILE A 360 -31.65 -11.65 12.45
C ILE A 360 -31.47 -11.37 10.95
N ARG A 361 -30.26 -11.33 10.40
CA ARG A 361 -30.05 -11.23 8.94
C ARG A 361 -29.21 -12.39 8.42
N ARG A 362 -29.79 -13.19 7.54
CA ARG A 362 -29.08 -14.21 6.75
C ARG A 362 -28.17 -13.47 5.76
N ASP A 363 -26.87 -13.37 6.08
CA ASP A 363 -25.86 -12.94 5.11
C ASP A 363 -25.48 -14.15 4.25
N PRO A 364 -25.62 -14.06 2.94
CA PRO A 364 -25.43 -15.21 2.06
C PRO A 364 -23.98 -15.67 1.95
N VAL A 365 -22.99 -14.78 2.13
CA VAL A 365 -21.59 -15.05 1.75
C VAL A 365 -20.89 -16.08 2.64
N CYS A 366 -21.12 -16.09 3.95
CA CYS A 366 -20.54 -17.09 4.86
C CYS A 366 -21.58 -18.02 5.51
N VAL A 367 -22.80 -18.13 4.94
CA VAL A 367 -23.81 -19.07 5.38
C VAL A 367 -23.73 -20.34 4.52
N SER A 368 -23.74 -21.49 5.19
CA SER A 368 -23.66 -22.81 4.55
C SER A 368 -24.79 -23.02 3.52
N GLY A 369 -24.42 -23.44 2.31
CA GLY A 369 -25.27 -24.21 1.44
C GLY A 369 -26.35 -23.43 0.70
N ALA A 370 -25.95 -22.75 -0.36
CA ALA A 370 -26.74 -22.68 -1.59
C ALA A 370 -25.75 -22.81 -2.74
N ILE A 371 -25.57 -23.98 -3.23
CA ILE A 371 -25.18 -24.26 -4.61
C ILE A 371 -26.45 -24.25 -5.40
#